data_d9d59ad1c6ffb1d1517d8d6553fd379c
#
_entry.id   d9d59ad1c6ffb1d1517d8d6553fd379c
#
_cell.length_a   1.000
_cell.length_b   1.000
_cell.length_c   1.000
_cell.angle_alpha   90.00
_cell.angle_beta   90.00
_cell.angle_gamma   90.00
#
_symmetry.space_group_name_H-M   'P 1'
#
loop_
_entity.id
_entity.type
_entity.pdbx_description
1 polymer ?
#
loop_
_entity_poly.entity_id
_entity_poly.type
_entity_poly.pdbx_seq_one_letter_code
_entity_poly.pdbx_strand_id
1 'polypeptide(L)'
;KVRSLAEFAESFGEILNVIHAAGLSPAMADPEKLLRVNALGTMYVNQEFSARMKKGSVILDVSSNSAYVLPGFLISRRQYQLAETDEEKFITKMVKKTRLAGKGYQRSGFAYALSKNFVLWYAKKCAFAYGERGIRVVSLSPGLVATDMGKLEEKEGGNLIPYTAEERMGTPKELGFALATVADERNGYLAGVDVLCDGGSTTGKRGFKKI
;
A
#
# COMPACT_ATOMS: atom_id res chain seq x y z
N LYS A 1 11.67 1.73 16.26
CA LYS A 1 12.09 0.63 15.35
C LYS A 1 12.31 1.13 13.91
N VAL A 2 11.34 1.84 13.28
CA VAL A 2 11.52 2.37 11.91
C VAL A 2 12.67 3.39 11.87
N ARG A 3 12.74 4.29 12.84
CA ARG A 3 13.87 5.24 12.98
C ARG A 3 15.22 4.51 13.03
N SER A 4 15.36 3.51 13.87
CA SER A 4 16.61 2.76 13.99
C SER A 4 16.95 2.01 12.68
N LEU A 5 15.95 1.58 11.90
CA LEU A 5 16.15 1.00 10.58
C LEU A 5 16.66 2.05 9.58
N ALA A 6 16.10 3.26 9.60
CA ALA A 6 16.52 4.34 8.73
C ALA A 6 17.93 4.82 9.06
N GLU A 7 18.28 4.95 10.35
CA GLU A 7 19.63 5.24 10.84
C GLU A 7 20.65 4.17 10.41
N PHE A 8 20.25 2.91 10.54
CA PHE A 8 21.08 1.79 10.11
C PHE A 8 21.31 1.81 8.59
N ALA A 9 20.26 2.03 7.79
CA ALA A 9 20.40 2.14 6.34
C ALA A 9 21.33 3.30 5.94
N GLU A 10 21.19 4.46 6.57
CA GLU A 10 22.00 5.65 6.32
C GLU A 10 23.49 5.40 6.64
N SER A 11 23.80 4.53 7.61
CA SER A 11 25.18 4.19 7.96
C SER A 11 25.96 3.47 6.85
N PHE A 12 25.27 2.90 5.84
CA PHE A 12 25.88 2.27 4.67
C PHE A 12 26.08 3.23 3.50
N GLY A 13 25.52 4.43 3.56
CA GLY A 13 25.63 5.42 2.51
C GLY A 13 24.33 6.18 2.26
N GLU A 14 24.29 6.90 1.14
CA GLU A 14 23.14 7.70 0.76
C GLU A 14 21.94 6.83 0.38
N ILE A 15 20.78 7.15 0.95
CA ILE A 15 19.53 6.43 0.65
C ILE A 15 18.87 7.07 -0.57
N LEU A 16 18.91 6.38 -1.71
CA LEU A 16 18.32 6.85 -2.97
C LEU A 16 16.93 6.28 -3.19
N ASN A 17 16.72 5.01 -2.87
CA ASN A 17 15.46 4.31 -3.13
C ASN A 17 14.97 3.61 -1.86
N VAL A 18 13.72 3.83 -1.50
CA VAL A 18 13.01 3.06 -0.47
C VAL A 18 11.84 2.35 -1.12
N ILE A 19 11.87 1.03 -1.19
CA ILE A 19 10.75 0.20 -1.63
C ILE A 19 10.11 -0.42 -0.38
N HIS A 20 9.03 0.19 0.09
CA HIS A 20 8.33 -0.21 1.30
C HIS A 20 7.32 -1.31 0.98
N ALA A 21 7.76 -2.56 0.97
CA ALA A 21 6.95 -3.74 0.72
C ALA A 21 6.49 -4.47 1.99
N ALA A 22 6.88 -3.99 3.17
CA ALA A 22 6.48 -4.62 4.44
C ALA A 22 4.98 -4.42 4.71
N GLY A 23 4.31 -5.51 5.09
CA GLY A 23 2.88 -5.48 5.41
C GLY A 23 2.35 -6.83 5.84
N LEU A 24 1.13 -6.85 6.34
CA LEU A 24 0.40 -8.04 6.76
C LEU A 24 -0.83 -8.22 5.87
N SER A 25 -1.15 -9.48 5.53
CA SER A 25 -2.39 -9.84 4.85
C SER A 25 -3.54 -10.06 5.85
N PRO A 26 -4.82 -10.10 5.38
CA PRO A 26 -5.99 -10.29 6.25
C PRO A 26 -5.93 -11.56 7.12
N ALA A 27 -5.31 -12.62 6.62
CA ALA A 27 -5.20 -13.88 7.33
C ALA A 27 -4.12 -13.89 8.44
N MET A 28 -3.24 -12.88 8.46
CA MET A 28 -2.08 -12.84 9.36
C MET A 28 -2.34 -12.10 10.67
N ALA A 29 -3.40 -11.27 10.74
CA ALA A 29 -3.61 -10.43 11.90
C ALA A 29 -5.06 -9.93 12.04
N ASP A 30 -5.40 -9.47 13.24
CA ASP A 30 -6.64 -8.78 13.53
C ASP A 30 -6.67 -7.37 12.91
N PRO A 31 -7.84 -6.72 12.87
CA PRO A 31 -8.01 -5.40 12.28
C PRO A 31 -7.10 -4.30 12.84
N GLU A 32 -6.85 -4.31 14.13
CA GLU A 32 -6.02 -3.28 14.77
C GLU A 32 -4.56 -3.43 14.35
N LYS A 33 -4.03 -4.64 14.42
CA LYS A 33 -2.65 -4.93 14.03
C LYS A 33 -2.42 -4.66 12.53
N LEU A 34 -3.39 -4.99 11.68
CA LEU A 34 -3.33 -4.65 10.24
C LEU A 34 -3.21 -3.13 10.01
N LEU A 35 -4.02 -2.34 10.69
CA LEU A 35 -4.00 -0.88 10.59
C LEU A 35 -2.70 -0.28 11.14
N ARG A 36 -2.23 -0.77 12.29
CA ARG A 36 -0.96 -0.30 12.87
C ARG A 36 0.23 -0.61 11.97
N VAL A 37 0.30 -1.83 11.44
CA VAL A 37 1.44 -2.23 10.60
C VAL A 37 1.35 -1.62 9.20
N ASN A 38 0.22 -1.77 8.52
CA ASN A 38 0.12 -1.35 7.12
C ASN A 38 -0.08 0.16 6.95
N ALA A 39 -0.86 0.82 7.82
CA ALA A 39 -1.11 2.26 7.70
C ALA A 39 -0.09 3.10 8.48
N LEU A 40 0.00 2.92 9.81
CA LEU A 40 0.96 3.70 10.60
C LEU A 40 2.40 3.33 10.26
N GLY A 41 2.69 2.05 9.96
CA GLY A 41 4.01 1.62 9.50
C GLY A 41 4.45 2.35 8.23
N THR A 42 3.56 2.50 7.24
CA THR A 42 3.83 3.29 6.03
C THR A 42 4.10 4.77 6.37
N MET A 43 3.31 5.34 7.27
CA MET A 43 3.53 6.71 7.72
C MET A 43 4.92 6.87 8.33
N TYR A 44 5.32 5.99 9.25
CA TYR A 44 6.63 6.06 9.88
C TYR A 44 7.79 5.86 8.91
N VAL A 45 7.64 4.94 7.94
CA VAL A 45 8.66 4.74 6.91
C VAL A 45 8.84 6.01 6.09
N ASN A 46 7.77 6.60 5.59
CA ASN A 46 7.83 7.83 4.83
C ASN A 46 8.47 8.98 5.61
N GLN A 47 8.10 9.17 6.88
CA GLN A 47 8.62 10.23 7.73
C GLN A 47 10.12 10.05 8.04
N GLU A 48 10.51 8.87 8.51
CA GLU A 48 11.87 8.64 8.98
C GLU A 48 12.88 8.54 7.82
N PHE A 49 12.50 7.94 6.71
CA PHE A 49 13.39 7.85 5.55
C PHE A 49 13.47 9.18 4.80
N SER A 50 12.34 9.87 4.55
CA SER A 50 12.38 11.15 3.85
C SER A 50 13.24 12.19 4.55
N ALA A 51 13.32 12.15 5.89
CA ALA A 51 14.17 13.06 6.66
C ALA A 51 15.68 12.91 6.35
N ARG A 52 16.10 11.74 5.82
CA ARG A 52 17.49 11.36 5.52
C ARG A 52 17.80 11.33 4.02
N MET A 53 16.76 11.41 3.18
CA MET A 53 16.89 11.33 1.73
C MET A 53 17.13 12.71 1.11
N LYS A 54 17.80 12.74 -0.04
CA LYS A 54 18.16 13.93 -0.79
C LYS A 54 17.37 14.03 -2.11
N LYS A 55 17.58 15.12 -2.82
CA LYS A 55 17.03 15.35 -4.16
C LYS A 55 17.40 14.19 -5.10
N GLY A 56 16.43 13.74 -5.89
CA GLY A 56 16.56 12.61 -6.81
C GLY A 56 16.11 11.28 -6.22
N SER A 57 15.87 11.22 -4.92
CA SER A 57 15.41 9.99 -4.25
C SER A 57 13.94 9.67 -4.48
N VAL A 58 13.57 8.40 -4.25
CA VAL A 58 12.17 7.94 -4.35
C VAL A 58 11.77 7.05 -3.18
N ILE A 59 10.55 7.24 -2.68
CA ILE A 59 9.85 6.31 -1.81
C ILE A 59 8.72 5.67 -2.63
N LEU A 60 8.72 4.34 -2.71
CA LEU A 60 7.68 3.55 -3.36
C LEU A 60 6.96 2.71 -2.30
N ASP A 61 5.71 3.07 -2.02
CA ASP A 61 4.88 2.35 -1.06
C ASP A 61 4.07 1.24 -1.75
N VAL A 62 4.20 0.00 -1.30
CA VAL A 62 3.41 -1.11 -1.83
C VAL A 62 2.04 -1.16 -1.16
N SER A 63 1.01 -0.81 -1.93
CA SER A 63 -0.38 -0.90 -1.52
C SER A 63 -1.00 -2.27 -1.90
N SER A 64 -2.18 -2.28 -2.47
CA SER A 64 -2.90 -3.46 -2.97
C SER A 64 -4.08 -3.03 -3.84
N ASN A 65 -4.51 -3.85 -4.79
CA ASN A 65 -5.77 -3.66 -5.51
C ASN A 65 -7.00 -3.66 -4.58
N SER A 66 -6.90 -4.24 -3.38
CA SER A 66 -7.94 -4.16 -2.35
C SER A 66 -8.25 -2.72 -1.89
N ALA A 67 -7.32 -1.80 -2.06
CA ALA A 67 -7.53 -0.38 -1.78
C ALA A 67 -8.64 0.25 -2.64
N TYR A 68 -8.96 -0.34 -3.77
CA TYR A 68 -9.94 0.14 -4.75
C TYR A 68 -11.35 -0.42 -4.58
N VAL A 69 -11.54 -1.39 -3.66
CA VAL A 69 -12.88 -2.02 -3.46
C VAL A 69 -13.76 -1.22 -2.50
N LEU A 70 -13.20 -0.26 -1.78
CA LEU A 70 -13.96 0.51 -0.79
C LEU A 70 -14.86 1.55 -1.46
N PRO A 71 -16.15 1.62 -1.08
CA PRO A 71 -17.02 2.72 -1.48
C PRO A 71 -16.49 4.07 -0.99
N GLY A 72 -16.55 5.10 -1.83
CA GLY A 72 -15.98 6.41 -1.55
C GLY A 72 -16.49 7.07 -0.26
N PHE A 73 -17.74 6.82 0.13
CA PHE A 73 -18.33 7.35 1.36
C PHE A 73 -17.72 6.77 2.65
N LEU A 74 -17.05 5.62 2.57
CA LEU A 74 -16.31 5.02 3.68
C LEU A 74 -14.90 5.61 3.84
N ILE A 75 -14.42 6.31 2.81
CA ILE A 75 -13.08 6.90 2.80
C ILE A 75 -13.18 8.34 3.31
N SER A 76 -12.54 8.63 4.42
CA SER A 76 -12.55 9.97 5.01
C SER A 76 -11.13 10.51 5.19
N ARG A 77 -10.76 11.46 4.33
CA ARG A 77 -9.44 12.14 4.42
C ARG A 77 -9.20 12.78 5.79
N ARG A 78 -10.24 13.39 6.41
CA ARG A 78 -10.16 13.97 7.76
C ARG A 78 -9.82 12.92 8.82
N GLN A 79 -10.31 11.71 8.65
CA GLN A 79 -9.98 10.63 9.58
C GLN A 79 -8.58 10.07 9.32
N TYR A 80 -8.12 10.06 8.08
CA TYR A 80 -6.75 9.67 7.73
C TYR A 80 -5.72 10.66 8.29
N GLN A 81 -6.02 11.95 8.31
CA GLN A 81 -5.16 12.98 8.92
C GLN A 81 -4.91 12.75 10.41
N LEU A 82 -5.82 12.06 11.11
CA LEU A 82 -5.62 11.72 12.53
C LEU A 82 -4.39 10.82 12.74
N ALA A 83 -3.96 10.06 11.74
CA ALA A 83 -2.76 9.23 11.87
C ALA A 83 -1.52 10.04 12.31
N GLU A 84 -1.43 11.31 11.92
CA GLU A 84 -0.30 12.19 12.27
C GLU A 84 -0.53 13.01 13.54
N THR A 85 -1.77 13.19 13.98
CA THR A 85 -2.11 14.09 15.10
C THR A 85 -2.59 13.34 16.34
N ASP A 86 -3.20 12.17 16.15
CA ASP A 86 -3.78 11.35 17.23
C ASP A 86 -3.94 9.90 16.72
N GLU A 87 -2.84 9.14 16.78
CA GLU A 87 -2.76 7.76 16.26
C GLU A 87 -3.81 6.84 16.91
N GLU A 88 -4.03 6.94 18.20
CA GLU A 88 -4.98 6.09 18.91
C GLU A 88 -6.42 6.37 18.48
N LYS A 89 -6.75 7.63 18.23
CA LYS A 89 -8.05 8.03 17.70
C LYS A 89 -8.22 7.59 16.24
N PHE A 90 -7.14 7.65 15.44
CA PHE A 90 -7.13 7.08 14.08
C PHE A 90 -7.45 5.59 14.12
N ILE A 91 -6.70 4.81 14.88
CA ILE A 91 -6.89 3.36 15.02
C ILE A 91 -8.30 3.04 15.51
N THR A 92 -8.74 3.68 16.60
CA THR A 92 -10.09 3.46 17.16
C THR A 92 -11.18 3.69 16.10
N LYS A 93 -11.10 4.78 15.33
CA LYS A 93 -12.09 5.09 14.28
C LYS A 93 -12.03 4.09 13.13
N MET A 94 -10.83 3.69 12.68
CA MET A 94 -10.69 2.72 11.60
C MET A 94 -11.17 1.33 12.05
N VAL A 95 -10.80 0.86 13.23
CA VAL A 95 -11.27 -0.41 13.79
C VAL A 95 -12.80 -0.42 13.97
N LYS A 96 -13.40 0.71 14.40
CA LYS A 96 -14.87 0.83 14.48
C LYS A 96 -15.54 0.61 13.12
N LYS A 97 -14.97 1.17 12.05
CA LYS A 97 -15.49 0.98 10.69
C LYS A 97 -15.47 -0.49 10.24
N THR A 98 -14.47 -1.25 10.65
CA THR A 98 -14.36 -2.66 10.25
C THR A 98 -15.52 -3.53 10.74
N ARG A 99 -16.25 -3.07 11.77
CA ARG A 99 -17.45 -3.75 12.28
C ARG A 99 -18.59 -3.85 11.24
N LEU A 100 -18.59 -2.97 10.22
CA LEU A 100 -19.55 -3.00 9.13
C LEU A 100 -19.40 -4.25 8.24
N ALA A 101 -18.22 -4.87 8.21
CA ALA A 101 -17.95 -6.07 7.41
C ALA A 101 -18.21 -7.39 8.16
N GLY A 102 -18.85 -7.35 9.33
CA GLY A 102 -19.17 -8.56 10.09
C GLY A 102 -18.03 -9.02 11.01
N LYS A 103 -17.69 -10.32 10.95
CA LYS A 103 -16.71 -10.97 11.86
C LYS A 103 -15.64 -11.74 11.09
N GLY A 104 -14.61 -12.18 11.79
CA GLY A 104 -13.57 -13.07 11.25
C GLY A 104 -12.82 -12.44 10.07
N TYR A 105 -12.52 -13.25 9.08
CA TYR A 105 -11.74 -12.88 7.90
C TYR A 105 -12.31 -11.65 7.15
N GLN A 106 -13.63 -11.55 6.99
CA GLN A 106 -14.28 -10.42 6.32
C GLN A 106 -13.93 -9.09 7.01
N ARG A 107 -13.91 -9.09 8.33
CA ARG A 107 -13.55 -7.92 9.13
C ARG A 107 -12.07 -7.54 8.97
N SER A 108 -11.18 -8.54 8.98
CA SER A 108 -9.75 -8.33 8.70
C SER A 108 -9.52 -7.89 7.25
N GLY A 109 -10.24 -8.46 6.29
CA GLY A 109 -10.21 -8.04 4.88
C GLY A 109 -10.61 -6.58 4.69
N PHE A 110 -11.64 -6.12 5.41
CA PHE A 110 -12.04 -4.72 5.37
C PHE A 110 -11.00 -3.79 6.01
N ALA A 111 -10.37 -4.20 7.13
CA ALA A 111 -9.28 -3.47 7.76
C ALA A 111 -8.06 -3.36 6.83
N TYR A 112 -7.75 -4.46 6.14
CA TYR A 112 -6.70 -4.49 5.13
C TYR A 112 -7.00 -3.51 4.00
N ALA A 113 -8.19 -3.55 3.42
CA ALA A 113 -8.59 -2.61 2.37
C ALA A 113 -8.50 -1.14 2.84
N LEU A 114 -8.95 -0.83 4.07
CA LEU A 114 -8.79 0.51 4.66
C LEU A 114 -7.33 0.89 4.81
N SER A 115 -6.49 -0.01 5.32
CA SER A 115 -5.06 0.25 5.50
C SER A 115 -4.34 0.49 4.17
N LYS A 116 -4.67 -0.29 3.14
CA LYS A 116 -4.09 -0.13 1.80
C LYS A 116 -4.63 1.11 1.07
N ASN A 117 -5.89 1.48 1.29
CA ASN A 117 -6.41 2.77 0.81
C ASN A 117 -5.75 3.96 1.51
N PHE A 118 -5.43 3.85 2.80
CA PHE A 118 -4.61 4.84 3.51
C PHE A 118 -3.24 5.00 2.83
N VAL A 119 -2.57 3.91 2.44
CA VAL A 119 -1.28 3.97 1.72
C VAL A 119 -1.38 4.82 0.46
N LEU A 120 -2.42 4.61 -0.37
CA LEU A 120 -2.66 5.42 -1.57
C LEU A 120 -2.80 6.91 -1.26
N TRP A 121 -3.57 7.21 -0.23
CA TRP A 121 -3.78 8.60 0.19
C TRP A 121 -2.50 9.21 0.75
N TYR A 122 -1.77 8.46 1.57
CA TYR A 122 -0.58 8.95 2.25
C TYR A 122 0.57 9.18 1.27
N ALA A 123 0.80 8.27 0.33
CA ALA A 123 1.79 8.44 -0.73
C ALA A 123 1.54 9.73 -1.54
N LYS A 124 0.28 10.02 -1.90
CA LYS A 124 -0.09 11.27 -2.58
C LYS A 124 0.21 12.50 -1.72
N LYS A 125 -0.13 12.45 -0.43
CA LYS A 125 0.17 13.53 0.51
C LYS A 125 1.67 13.76 0.62
N CYS A 126 2.46 12.70 0.78
CA CYS A 126 3.92 12.77 0.89
C CYS A 126 4.58 13.27 -0.40
N ALA A 127 4.03 12.91 -1.57
CA ALA A 127 4.53 13.42 -2.85
C ALA A 127 4.51 14.96 -2.91
N PHE A 128 3.44 15.58 -2.42
CA PHE A 128 3.36 17.05 -2.32
C PHE A 128 4.25 17.60 -1.20
N ALA A 129 4.29 16.95 -0.04
CA ALA A 129 5.07 17.42 1.10
C ALA A 129 6.59 17.36 0.87
N TYR A 130 7.07 16.37 0.11
CA TYR A 130 8.49 16.15 -0.11
C TYR A 130 8.97 16.60 -1.50
N GLY A 131 8.04 16.96 -2.39
CA GLY A 131 8.34 17.35 -3.77
C GLY A 131 9.27 18.56 -3.89
N GLU A 132 9.13 19.58 -3.03
CA GLU A 132 10.04 20.76 -3.00
C GLU A 132 11.48 20.36 -2.67
N ARG A 133 11.68 19.27 -1.94
CA ARG A 133 13.00 18.70 -1.65
C ARG A 133 13.51 17.80 -2.77
N GLY A 134 12.74 17.63 -3.84
CA GLY A 134 13.06 16.77 -4.97
C GLY A 134 12.99 15.27 -4.66
N ILE A 135 12.22 14.87 -3.64
CA ILE A 135 11.97 13.47 -3.29
C ILE A 135 10.63 13.06 -3.89
N ARG A 136 10.62 12.05 -4.74
CA ARG A 136 9.40 11.47 -5.30
C ARG A 136 8.75 10.50 -4.32
N VAL A 137 7.43 10.51 -4.25
CA VAL A 137 6.67 9.45 -3.57
C VAL A 137 5.62 8.91 -4.53
N VAL A 138 5.58 7.59 -4.65
CA VAL A 138 4.69 6.84 -5.55
C VAL A 138 4.13 5.66 -4.77
N SER A 139 2.96 5.18 -5.11
CA SER A 139 2.51 3.85 -4.66
C SER A 139 2.35 2.90 -5.84
N LEU A 140 2.46 1.60 -5.55
CA LEU A 140 2.14 0.53 -6.48
C LEU A 140 1.18 -0.45 -5.80
N SER A 141 0.10 -0.78 -6.49
CA SER A 141 -0.95 -1.67 -6.00
C SER A 141 -0.92 -3.01 -6.74
N PRO A 142 -0.32 -4.05 -6.16
CA PRO A 142 -0.38 -5.39 -6.74
C PRO A 142 -1.79 -5.98 -6.67
N GLY A 143 -2.07 -6.90 -7.60
CA GLY A 143 -3.12 -7.90 -7.47
C GLY A 143 -2.62 -9.15 -6.76
N LEU A 144 -3.22 -10.31 -7.09
CA LEU A 144 -2.73 -11.60 -6.62
C LEU A 144 -1.39 -11.95 -7.27
N VAL A 145 -0.40 -12.22 -6.43
CA VAL A 145 0.95 -12.63 -6.84
C VAL A 145 1.24 -14.01 -6.25
N ALA A 146 1.86 -14.88 -7.02
CA ALA A 146 2.17 -16.29 -6.67
C ALA A 146 3.26 -16.38 -5.59
N THR A 147 2.97 -15.86 -4.41
CA THR A 147 3.75 -15.95 -3.16
C THR A 147 2.94 -16.73 -2.14
N ASP A 148 3.56 -17.13 -1.02
CA ASP A 148 2.83 -17.80 0.06
C ASP A 148 1.71 -16.90 0.63
N MET A 149 1.93 -15.60 0.72
CA MET A 149 0.90 -14.63 1.10
C MET A 149 -0.24 -14.61 0.06
N GLY A 150 0.08 -14.58 -1.24
CA GLY A 150 -0.91 -14.54 -2.32
C GLY A 150 -1.76 -15.82 -2.38
N LYS A 151 -1.15 -16.99 -2.17
CA LYS A 151 -1.88 -18.28 -2.08
C LYS A 151 -2.84 -18.31 -0.88
N LEU A 152 -2.41 -17.73 0.26
CA LEU A 152 -3.26 -17.62 1.44
C LEU A 152 -4.44 -16.67 1.18
N GLU A 153 -4.20 -15.54 0.54
CA GLU A 153 -5.25 -14.58 0.16
C GLU A 153 -6.25 -15.18 -0.84
N GLU A 154 -5.78 -15.95 -1.82
CA GLU A 154 -6.66 -16.65 -2.76
C GLU A 154 -7.58 -17.64 -2.05
N LYS A 155 -7.03 -18.46 -1.14
CA LYS A 155 -7.78 -19.45 -0.37
C LYS A 155 -8.85 -18.82 0.52
N GLU A 156 -8.54 -17.72 1.20
CA GLU A 156 -9.39 -17.09 2.22
C GLU A 156 -10.27 -15.95 1.65
N GLY A 157 -9.76 -15.22 0.66
CA GLY A 157 -10.36 -14.00 0.09
C GLY A 157 -11.23 -14.21 -1.14
N GLY A 158 -11.25 -15.43 -1.66
CA GLY A 158 -11.97 -15.78 -2.89
C GLY A 158 -11.14 -15.63 -4.16
N ASN A 159 -11.55 -16.34 -5.20
CA ASN A 159 -10.83 -16.42 -6.47
C ASN A 159 -10.93 -15.13 -7.29
N LEU A 160 -9.85 -14.40 -7.42
CA LEU A 160 -9.74 -13.21 -8.27
C LEU A 160 -9.23 -13.51 -9.68
N ILE A 161 -8.72 -14.71 -9.92
CA ILE A 161 -8.10 -15.13 -11.18
C ILE A 161 -9.03 -14.94 -12.38
N PRO A 162 -10.34 -15.29 -12.33
CA PRO A 162 -11.26 -15.10 -13.46
C PRO A 162 -11.45 -13.63 -13.88
N TYR A 163 -11.12 -12.70 -13.01
CA TYR A 163 -11.21 -11.26 -13.30
C TYR A 163 -9.95 -10.68 -13.91
N THR A 164 -8.84 -11.42 -13.91
CA THR A 164 -7.59 -11.00 -14.57
C THR A 164 -7.69 -11.21 -16.09
N ALA A 165 -6.97 -10.40 -16.84
CA ALA A 165 -7.00 -10.47 -18.30
C ALA A 165 -6.44 -11.82 -18.84
N GLU A 166 -5.43 -12.37 -18.16
CA GLU A 166 -4.75 -13.62 -18.55
C GLU A 166 -5.15 -14.83 -17.71
N GLU A 167 -6.13 -14.71 -16.82
CA GLU A 167 -6.60 -15.78 -15.92
C GLU A 167 -5.49 -16.46 -15.11
N ARG A 168 -4.55 -15.68 -14.61
CA ARG A 168 -3.43 -16.15 -13.78
C ARG A 168 -3.08 -15.19 -12.65
N MET A 169 -2.32 -15.66 -11.71
CA MET A 169 -1.58 -14.81 -10.77
C MET A 169 -0.39 -14.16 -11.47
N GLY A 170 -0.01 -12.98 -11.00
CA GLY A 170 1.30 -12.42 -11.31
C GLY A 170 2.42 -13.22 -10.64
N THR A 171 3.61 -13.18 -11.20
CA THR A 171 4.80 -13.79 -10.57
C THR A 171 5.55 -12.78 -9.69
N PRO A 172 6.29 -13.23 -8.65
CA PRO A 172 7.16 -12.34 -7.88
C PRO A 172 8.17 -11.57 -8.75
N LYS A 173 8.65 -12.19 -9.83
CA LYS A 173 9.59 -11.56 -10.77
C LYS A 173 8.95 -10.42 -11.55
N GLU A 174 7.72 -10.59 -12.02
CA GLU A 174 6.97 -9.52 -12.70
C GLU A 174 6.71 -8.35 -11.76
N LEU A 175 6.30 -8.62 -10.51
CA LEU A 175 6.11 -7.57 -9.52
C LEU A 175 7.42 -6.87 -9.17
N GLY A 176 8.51 -7.61 -8.97
CA GLY A 176 9.83 -7.05 -8.70
C GLY A 176 10.31 -6.14 -9.82
N PHE A 177 10.10 -6.54 -11.09
CA PHE A 177 10.41 -5.71 -12.25
C PHE A 177 9.55 -4.43 -12.30
N ALA A 178 8.25 -4.54 -12.03
CA ALA A 178 7.37 -3.36 -11.96
C ALA A 178 7.81 -2.37 -10.87
N LEU A 179 8.16 -2.88 -9.67
CA LEU A 179 8.67 -2.06 -8.56
C LEU A 179 9.97 -1.35 -8.96
N ALA A 180 10.94 -2.07 -9.54
CA ALA A 180 12.21 -1.49 -9.99
C ALA A 180 11.99 -0.43 -11.07
N THR A 181 11.10 -0.70 -12.04
CA THR A 181 10.77 0.24 -13.11
C THR A 181 10.15 1.53 -12.56
N VAL A 182 9.19 1.43 -11.62
CA VAL A 182 8.55 2.62 -11.02
C VAL A 182 9.52 3.40 -10.15
N ALA A 183 10.45 2.73 -9.48
CA ALA A 183 11.48 3.36 -8.66
C ALA A 183 12.63 3.99 -9.45
N ASP A 184 12.77 3.67 -10.74
CA ASP A 184 13.84 4.17 -11.60
C ASP A 184 13.87 5.71 -11.63
N GLU A 185 15.06 6.30 -11.48
CA GLU A 185 15.28 7.76 -11.46
C GLU A 185 14.84 8.46 -12.75
N ARG A 186 14.87 7.77 -13.90
CA ARG A 186 14.41 8.26 -15.18
C ARG A 186 12.92 8.58 -15.22
N ASN A 187 12.15 8.03 -14.28
CA ASN A 187 10.73 8.36 -14.06
C ASN A 187 10.53 9.64 -13.24
N GLY A 188 11.41 10.63 -13.38
CA GLY A 188 11.44 11.84 -12.55
C GLY A 188 10.13 12.61 -12.43
N TYR A 189 9.20 12.46 -13.39
CA TYR A 189 7.88 13.12 -13.36
C TYR A 189 6.76 12.23 -12.80
N LEU A 190 7.05 10.96 -12.49
CA LEU A 190 6.10 10.02 -11.90
C LEU A 190 6.04 10.21 -10.38
N ALA A 191 5.12 11.04 -9.89
CA ALA A 191 4.95 11.33 -8.47
C ALA A 191 3.47 11.49 -8.10
N GLY A 192 3.10 11.15 -6.87
CA GLY A 192 1.75 11.33 -6.34
C GLY A 192 0.67 10.47 -7.02
N VAL A 193 1.06 9.40 -7.68
CA VAL A 193 0.18 8.47 -8.38
C VAL A 193 0.26 7.08 -7.75
N ASP A 194 -0.73 6.25 -8.05
CA ASP A 194 -0.68 4.81 -7.79
C ASP A 194 -0.61 4.04 -9.11
N VAL A 195 0.33 3.12 -9.20
CA VAL A 195 0.48 2.22 -10.35
C VAL A 195 -0.23 0.90 -10.03
N LEU A 196 -1.38 0.68 -10.63
CA LEU A 196 -2.15 -0.56 -10.45
C LEU A 196 -1.51 -1.68 -11.28
N CYS A 197 -0.94 -2.66 -10.61
CA CYS A 197 -0.22 -3.80 -11.20
C CYS A 197 -0.92 -5.12 -10.79
N ASP A 198 -2.11 -5.36 -11.32
CA ASP A 198 -3.02 -6.42 -10.85
C ASP A 198 -3.54 -7.35 -11.96
N GLY A 199 -2.88 -7.36 -13.10
CA GLY A 199 -3.31 -8.16 -14.26
C GLY A 199 -4.70 -7.79 -14.79
N GLY A 200 -5.18 -6.58 -14.48
CA GLY A 200 -6.51 -6.10 -14.89
C GLY A 200 -7.66 -6.56 -14.00
N SER A 201 -7.40 -7.23 -12.85
CA SER A 201 -8.46 -7.79 -12.01
C SER A 201 -9.44 -6.74 -11.46
N THR A 202 -8.96 -5.55 -11.10
CA THR A 202 -9.82 -4.44 -10.67
C THR A 202 -10.73 -3.95 -11.80
N THR A 203 -10.23 -3.93 -13.03
CA THR A 203 -11.00 -3.57 -14.24
C THR A 203 -12.03 -4.64 -14.57
N GLY A 204 -11.63 -5.92 -14.57
CA GLY A 204 -12.54 -7.05 -14.81
C GLY A 204 -13.69 -7.12 -13.83
N LYS A 205 -13.45 -6.85 -12.54
CA LYS A 205 -14.52 -6.75 -11.53
C LYS A 205 -15.51 -5.61 -11.78
N ARG A 206 -15.11 -4.57 -12.50
CA ARG A 206 -16.00 -3.45 -12.87
C ARG A 206 -16.88 -3.74 -14.10
N GLY A 207 -16.87 -4.97 -14.59
CA GLY A 207 -17.78 -5.44 -15.64
C GLY A 207 -17.23 -5.38 -17.06
N PHE A 208 -15.95 -5.11 -17.25
CA PHE A 208 -15.32 -5.31 -18.56
C PHE A 208 -15.25 -6.81 -18.83
N LYS A 209 -15.84 -7.25 -19.94
CA LYS A 209 -15.84 -8.64 -20.38
C LYS A 209 -14.75 -8.88 -21.40
N LYS A 210 -14.23 -10.10 -21.43
CA LYS A 210 -13.40 -10.57 -22.55
C LYS A 210 -14.26 -10.61 -23.82
N ILE A 211 -13.68 -10.18 -24.94
CA ILE A 211 -14.30 -10.19 -26.26
C ILE A 211 -14.19 -11.60 -26.83
#